data_6dc62794b40d1739f58ace4218fabcb0
#
_entry.id   6dc62794b40d1739f58ace4218fabcb0
#
_cell.length_a   1.000
_cell.length_b   1.000
_cell.length_c   1.000
_cell.angle_alpha   90.00
_cell.angle_beta   90.00
_cell.angle_gamma   90.00
#
_symmetry.space_group_name_H-M   'P 1'
#
loop_
_entity.id
_entity.type
_entity.pdbx_description
1 polymer ?
#
loop_
_entity_poly.entity_id
_entity_poly.type
_entity_poly.pdbx_seq_one_letter_code
_entity_poly.pdbx_strand_id
1 'polypeptide(L)'
;MSDPTYFGTMMVYKGLADGMVSGSVTTTAQTIRPAFEFVKTKPGVSVVSSIFIMCLQTKVLAFGDCAVVPNPDARQLAEIALSSAETAQIYGIEPRVALLSYSTGTSGSGEDVDKVVEATAIARQLMTERGLDFPLEGPLQYDAAFDPEVAALKSPHSPVAGQATVFIFPDLNTGNNTYKAVQRAANAVAMGPVLQGLNKPVNDLSRGCTVKDIVDTVALTAIQAQQLK
;
A
#
# COMPACT_ATOMS: atom_id res chain seq x y z
N MET A 1 14.67 17.09 -23.71
CA MET A 1 14.36 16.08 -22.67
C MET A 1 14.75 14.73 -23.24
N SER A 2 15.94 14.22 -22.86
CA SER A 2 16.52 12.99 -23.42
C SER A 2 16.24 11.74 -22.57
N ASP A 3 15.76 11.93 -21.33
CA ASP A 3 15.38 10.83 -20.42
C ASP A 3 13.93 10.41 -20.69
N PRO A 4 13.68 9.13 -21.07
CA PRO A 4 12.33 8.65 -21.41
C PRO A 4 11.37 8.65 -20.23
N THR A 5 11.86 8.47 -18.99
CA THR A 5 11.00 8.48 -17.79
C THR A 5 10.51 9.90 -17.50
N TYR A 6 11.39 10.90 -17.61
CA TYR A 6 11.00 12.31 -17.52
C TYR A 6 10.03 12.70 -18.63
N PHE A 7 10.26 12.22 -19.86
CA PHE A 7 9.38 12.51 -20.99
C PHE A 7 7.98 11.93 -20.76
N GLY A 8 7.87 10.65 -20.39
CA GLY A 8 6.61 9.98 -20.10
C GLY A 8 5.85 10.64 -18.93
N THR A 9 6.57 10.99 -17.85
CA THR A 9 5.98 11.71 -16.71
C THR A 9 5.44 13.07 -17.14
N MET A 10 6.13 13.78 -18.01
CA MET A 10 5.67 15.08 -18.54
C MET A 10 4.43 14.92 -19.41
N MET A 11 4.29 13.84 -20.19
CA MET A 11 3.06 13.55 -20.93
C MET A 11 1.88 13.36 -19.98
N VAL A 12 2.06 12.62 -18.89
CA VAL A 12 1.03 12.45 -17.84
C VAL A 12 0.67 13.79 -17.19
N TYR A 13 1.69 14.58 -16.82
CA TYR A 13 1.48 15.90 -16.22
C TYR A 13 0.68 16.85 -17.13
N LYS A 14 1.00 16.88 -18.41
CA LYS A 14 0.30 17.70 -19.42
C LYS A 14 -1.06 17.15 -19.83
N GLY A 15 -1.47 15.97 -19.37
CA GLY A 15 -2.74 15.34 -19.76
C GLY A 15 -2.76 14.72 -21.16
N LEU A 16 -1.56 14.48 -21.74
CA LEU A 16 -1.39 13.78 -23.00
C LEU A 16 -1.42 12.25 -22.85
N ALA A 17 -1.30 11.77 -21.60
CA ALA A 17 -1.48 10.40 -21.18
C ALA A 17 -2.21 10.38 -19.83
N ASP A 18 -3.01 9.35 -19.58
CA ASP A 18 -3.77 9.21 -18.34
C ASP A 18 -2.91 8.63 -17.18
N GLY A 19 -1.86 7.90 -17.50
CA GLY A 19 -0.92 7.31 -16.55
C GLY A 19 0.36 6.84 -17.22
N MET A 20 1.34 6.39 -16.41
CA MET A 20 2.61 5.87 -16.88
C MET A 20 2.99 4.60 -16.12
N VAL A 21 3.54 3.63 -16.86
CA VAL A 21 4.22 2.45 -16.31
C VAL A 21 5.67 2.47 -16.80
N SER A 22 6.63 2.39 -15.88
CA SER A 22 8.07 2.38 -16.16
C SER A 22 8.78 1.45 -15.19
N GLY A 23 10.11 1.31 -15.24
CA GLY A 23 10.90 0.61 -14.23
C GLY A 23 11.60 -0.66 -14.69
N SER A 24 11.16 -1.31 -15.75
CA SER A 24 11.74 -2.60 -16.21
C SER A 24 13.25 -2.54 -16.52
N VAL A 25 13.77 -1.37 -16.85
CA VAL A 25 15.19 -1.12 -17.15
C VAL A 25 15.79 0.03 -16.31
N THR A 26 15.04 0.57 -15.36
CA THR A 26 15.44 1.66 -14.48
C THR A 26 15.26 1.28 -13.01
N THR A 27 15.87 2.05 -12.12
CA THR A 27 15.63 1.88 -10.68
C THR A 27 14.29 2.53 -10.28
N THR A 28 13.67 2.05 -9.21
CA THR A 28 12.47 2.67 -8.62
C THR A 28 12.66 4.18 -8.37
N ALA A 29 13.83 4.59 -7.89
CA ALA A 29 14.15 6.01 -7.68
C ALA A 29 14.13 6.82 -8.99
N GLN A 30 14.57 6.25 -10.10
CA GLN A 30 14.52 6.91 -11.41
C GLN A 30 13.10 7.06 -11.95
N THR A 31 12.22 6.09 -11.67
CA THR A 31 10.81 6.17 -12.03
C THR A 31 10.05 7.18 -11.17
N ILE A 32 10.30 7.18 -9.85
CA ILE A 32 9.52 7.97 -8.89
C ILE A 32 9.95 9.44 -8.88
N ARG A 33 11.26 9.75 -9.05
CA ARG A 33 11.74 11.13 -8.97
C ARG A 33 11.00 12.11 -9.90
N PRO A 34 10.81 11.84 -11.20
CA PRO A 34 10.04 12.74 -12.08
C PRO A 34 8.58 12.89 -11.62
N ALA A 35 7.97 11.83 -11.09
CA ALA A 35 6.62 11.90 -10.57
C ALA A 35 6.51 12.85 -9.36
N PHE A 36 7.49 12.84 -8.45
CA PHE A 36 7.56 13.81 -7.36
C PHE A 36 7.73 15.24 -7.84
N GLU A 37 8.56 15.45 -8.85
CA GLU A 37 8.87 16.78 -9.35
C GLU A 37 7.67 17.42 -10.08
N PHE A 38 6.96 16.67 -10.91
CA PHE A 38 5.90 17.19 -11.78
C PHE A 38 4.50 16.83 -11.35
N VAL A 39 4.21 15.54 -11.10
CA VAL A 39 2.87 15.08 -10.74
C VAL A 39 2.50 15.47 -9.32
N LYS A 40 3.47 15.38 -8.41
CA LYS A 40 3.32 15.69 -6.97
C LYS A 40 2.28 14.83 -6.26
N THR A 41 2.19 14.98 -4.94
CA THR A 41 1.20 14.29 -4.11
C THR A 41 -0.18 14.93 -4.19
N LYS A 42 -1.21 14.15 -3.91
CA LYS A 42 -2.57 14.64 -3.71
C LYS A 42 -2.61 15.64 -2.53
N PRO A 43 -3.55 16.60 -2.52
CA PRO A 43 -3.76 17.47 -1.37
C PRO A 43 -4.00 16.67 -0.10
N GLY A 44 -3.30 17.03 0.99
CA GLY A 44 -3.40 16.35 2.28
C GLY A 44 -2.66 15.02 2.39
N VAL A 45 -1.86 14.64 1.39
CA VAL A 45 -0.97 13.46 1.40
C VAL A 45 0.46 13.95 1.41
N SER A 46 1.22 13.61 2.46
CA SER A 46 2.61 14.04 2.63
C SER A 46 3.62 13.02 2.07
N VAL A 47 3.20 11.77 1.87
CA VAL A 47 4.08 10.67 1.48
C VAL A 47 3.50 9.86 0.32
N VAL A 48 4.34 9.55 -0.66
CA VAL A 48 4.02 8.52 -1.66
C VAL A 48 4.48 7.18 -1.13
N SER A 49 3.60 6.20 -1.22
CA SER A 49 3.85 4.83 -0.80
C SER A 49 3.39 3.85 -1.87
N SER A 50 3.37 2.57 -1.56
CA SER A 50 2.95 1.54 -2.50
C SER A 50 2.06 0.49 -1.86
N ILE A 51 1.28 -0.20 -2.69
CA ILE A 51 0.67 -1.46 -2.31
C ILE A 51 1.01 -2.57 -3.32
N PHE A 52 1.00 -3.80 -2.82
CA PHE A 52 0.88 -5.00 -3.65
C PHE A 52 -0.51 -5.60 -3.47
N ILE A 53 -1.15 -5.93 -4.59
CA ILE A 53 -2.36 -6.76 -4.58
C ILE A 53 -1.92 -8.21 -4.56
N MET A 54 -2.21 -8.89 -3.46
CA MET A 54 -1.83 -10.27 -3.21
C MET A 54 -3.02 -11.20 -3.49
N CYS A 55 -2.99 -11.90 -4.62
CA CYS A 55 -4.03 -12.85 -4.98
C CYS A 55 -3.65 -14.24 -4.45
N LEU A 56 -4.26 -14.64 -3.34
CA LEU A 56 -4.17 -15.98 -2.79
C LEU A 56 -5.27 -16.85 -3.41
N GLN A 57 -5.27 -18.15 -3.12
CA GLN A 57 -6.27 -19.07 -3.69
C GLN A 57 -7.72 -18.69 -3.36
N THR A 58 -7.96 -18.13 -2.17
CA THR A 58 -9.32 -17.84 -1.66
C THR A 58 -9.54 -16.38 -1.27
N LYS A 59 -8.50 -15.56 -1.28
CA LYS A 59 -8.55 -14.16 -0.80
C LYS A 59 -7.72 -13.26 -1.72
N VAL A 60 -8.18 -12.03 -1.89
CA VAL A 60 -7.39 -10.94 -2.48
C VAL A 60 -7.11 -9.93 -1.37
N LEU A 61 -5.85 -9.60 -1.15
CA LEU A 61 -5.40 -8.75 -0.07
C LEU A 61 -4.57 -7.58 -0.63
N ALA A 62 -4.51 -6.48 0.09
CA ALA A 62 -3.62 -5.36 -0.17
C ALA A 62 -2.54 -5.27 0.90
N PHE A 63 -1.27 -5.28 0.50
CA PHE A 63 -0.10 -5.17 1.38
C PHE A 63 0.62 -3.85 1.14
N GLY A 64 0.71 -2.99 2.12
CA GLY A 64 1.36 -1.67 2.07
C GLY A 64 2.12 -1.30 3.36
N ASP A 65 3.17 -0.51 3.29
CA ASP A 65 4.04 -0.25 2.16
C ASP A 65 5.10 -1.35 2.04
N CYS A 66 5.39 -1.75 0.84
CA CYS A 66 6.35 -2.83 0.61
C CYS A 66 7.50 -2.45 -0.35
N ALA A 67 7.56 -1.19 -0.85
CA ALA A 67 8.54 -0.83 -1.88
C ALA A 67 9.14 0.58 -1.79
N VAL A 68 8.56 1.53 -1.06
CA VAL A 68 8.91 2.94 -1.19
C VAL A 68 9.49 3.56 0.09
N VAL A 69 8.78 3.49 1.22
CA VAL A 69 9.13 4.21 2.45
C VAL A 69 9.90 3.31 3.41
N PRO A 70 11.21 3.55 3.64
CA PRO A 70 12.02 2.62 4.44
C PRO A 70 11.58 2.51 5.90
N ASN A 71 11.36 3.64 6.56
CA ASN A 71 10.96 3.71 7.96
C ASN A 71 10.01 4.90 8.16
N PRO A 72 8.70 4.71 7.95
CA PRO A 72 7.72 5.76 8.18
C PRO A 72 7.63 6.10 9.67
N ASP A 73 7.48 7.39 9.99
CA ASP A 73 7.02 7.81 11.30
C ASP A 73 5.52 7.48 11.50
N ALA A 74 5.00 7.71 12.70
CA ALA A 74 3.60 7.39 13.04
C ALA A 74 2.60 8.13 12.13
N ARG A 75 2.86 9.39 11.79
CA ARG A 75 2.01 10.18 10.88
C ARG A 75 2.04 9.64 9.46
N GLN A 76 3.23 9.34 8.94
CA GLN A 76 3.39 8.76 7.61
C GLN A 76 2.74 7.38 7.53
N LEU A 77 2.89 6.55 8.58
CA LEU A 77 2.27 5.22 8.65
C LEU A 77 0.74 5.31 8.63
N ALA A 78 0.16 6.28 9.34
CA ALA A 78 -1.27 6.58 9.29
C ALA A 78 -1.73 6.97 7.88
N GLU A 79 -0.99 7.86 7.20
CA GLU A 79 -1.31 8.26 5.82
C GLU A 79 -1.18 7.11 4.82
N ILE A 80 -0.17 6.24 5.00
CA ILE A 80 -0.02 5.00 4.22
C ILE A 80 -1.25 4.10 4.41
N ALA A 81 -1.74 3.95 5.64
CA ALA A 81 -2.91 3.13 5.93
C ALA A 81 -4.16 3.65 5.19
N LEU A 82 -4.43 4.96 5.24
CA LEU A 82 -5.57 5.56 4.56
C LEU A 82 -5.44 5.47 3.03
N SER A 83 -4.28 5.82 2.48
CA SER A 83 -4.03 5.70 1.04
C SER A 83 -4.16 4.26 0.55
N SER A 84 -3.75 3.29 1.37
CA SER A 84 -3.87 1.86 1.04
C SER A 84 -5.32 1.40 1.06
N ALA A 85 -6.14 1.88 2.00
CA ALA A 85 -7.58 1.61 2.04
C ALA A 85 -8.29 2.17 0.81
N GLU A 86 -8.05 3.43 0.48
CA GLU A 86 -8.61 4.08 -0.71
C GLU A 86 -8.19 3.36 -2.00
N THR A 87 -6.92 2.97 -2.10
CA THR A 87 -6.42 2.25 -3.28
C THR A 87 -7.01 0.83 -3.35
N ALA A 88 -7.19 0.14 -2.23
CA ALA A 88 -7.87 -1.15 -2.18
C ALA A 88 -9.31 -1.06 -2.70
N GLN A 89 -10.06 -0.02 -2.30
CA GLN A 89 -11.41 0.23 -2.81
C GLN A 89 -11.45 0.43 -4.33
N ILE A 90 -10.47 1.15 -4.90
CA ILE A 90 -10.35 1.33 -6.37
C ILE A 90 -10.29 -0.02 -7.08
N TYR A 91 -9.66 -1.02 -6.47
CA TYR A 91 -9.54 -2.37 -7.02
C TYR A 91 -10.65 -3.33 -6.55
N GLY A 92 -11.72 -2.81 -5.93
CA GLY A 92 -12.86 -3.61 -5.50
C GLY A 92 -12.63 -4.44 -4.24
N ILE A 93 -11.58 -4.12 -3.47
CA ILE A 93 -11.30 -4.75 -2.18
C ILE A 93 -11.94 -3.89 -1.09
N GLU A 94 -12.93 -4.43 -0.38
CA GLU A 94 -13.54 -3.76 0.79
C GLU A 94 -12.48 -3.61 1.89
N PRO A 95 -12.14 -2.38 2.34
CA PRO A 95 -11.03 -2.20 3.27
C PRO A 95 -11.40 -2.59 4.70
N ARG A 96 -10.64 -3.52 5.25
CA ARG A 96 -10.51 -3.81 6.68
C ARG A 96 -9.03 -3.71 7.01
N VAL A 97 -8.64 -2.59 7.60
CA VAL A 97 -7.23 -2.16 7.69
C VAL A 97 -6.60 -2.62 9.00
N ALA A 98 -5.57 -3.45 8.90
CA ALA A 98 -4.75 -3.89 10.03
C ALA A 98 -3.38 -3.20 10.01
N LEU A 99 -3.07 -2.35 11.00
CA LEU A 99 -1.72 -1.85 11.21
C LEU A 99 -0.93 -2.91 12.00
N LEU A 100 0.10 -3.45 11.37
CA LEU A 100 0.81 -4.61 11.85
C LEU A 100 1.92 -4.27 12.85
N SER A 101 2.08 -5.16 13.81
CA SER A 101 3.14 -5.14 14.82
C SER A 101 3.44 -6.58 15.27
N TYR A 102 4.52 -6.78 16.02
CA TYR A 102 4.72 -8.02 16.78
C TYR A 102 3.81 -8.10 18.03
N SER A 103 3.01 -7.07 18.30
CA SER A 103 2.03 -7.01 19.39
C SER A 103 0.60 -7.05 18.85
N THR A 104 -0.30 -7.73 19.56
CA THR A 104 -1.75 -7.60 19.41
C THR A 104 -2.28 -6.92 20.67
N GLY A 105 -2.85 -5.70 20.50
CA GLY A 105 -3.24 -4.86 21.65
C GLY A 105 -2.05 -4.60 22.56
N THR A 106 -2.16 -5.02 23.83
CA THR A 106 -1.15 -4.80 24.88
C THR A 106 -0.23 -5.99 25.12
N SER A 107 -0.18 -6.97 24.21
CA SER A 107 0.62 -8.19 24.40
C SER A 107 2.14 -7.98 24.33
N GLY A 108 2.59 -6.90 23.73
CA GLY A 108 3.99 -6.47 23.64
C GLY A 108 4.14 -4.99 23.93
N SER A 109 5.39 -4.54 24.09
CA SER A 109 5.76 -3.14 24.32
C SER A 109 7.08 -2.81 23.65
N GLY A 110 7.35 -1.54 23.39
CA GLY A 110 8.57 -1.01 22.80
C GLY A 110 8.28 0.03 21.73
N GLU A 111 9.32 0.74 21.29
CA GLU A 111 9.21 1.86 20.35
C GLU A 111 8.47 1.50 19.05
N ASP A 112 8.68 0.29 18.52
CA ASP A 112 7.98 -0.17 17.32
C ASP A 112 6.48 -0.38 17.56
N VAL A 113 6.08 -0.85 18.75
CA VAL A 113 4.67 -0.99 19.13
C VAL A 113 4.05 0.38 19.34
N ASP A 114 4.74 1.27 20.06
CA ASP A 114 4.29 2.63 20.37
C ASP A 114 4.04 3.42 19.07
N LYS A 115 4.92 3.29 18.08
CA LYS A 115 4.75 3.88 16.75
C LYS A 115 3.44 3.42 16.08
N VAL A 116 3.12 2.13 16.15
CA VAL A 116 1.90 1.59 15.52
C VAL A 116 0.64 2.01 16.29
N VAL A 117 0.71 2.07 17.62
CA VAL A 117 -0.37 2.60 18.46
C VAL A 117 -0.66 4.05 18.12
N GLU A 118 0.37 4.89 18.05
CA GLU A 118 0.25 6.30 17.68
C GLU A 118 -0.29 6.46 16.25
N ALA A 119 0.25 5.70 15.30
CA ALA A 119 -0.22 5.72 13.91
C ALA A 119 -1.71 5.34 13.79
N THR A 120 -2.17 4.36 14.58
CA THR A 120 -3.57 3.95 14.61
C THR A 120 -4.47 5.07 15.13
N ALA A 121 -4.05 5.78 16.18
CA ALA A 121 -4.78 6.91 16.73
C ALA A 121 -4.86 8.07 15.72
N ILE A 122 -3.73 8.41 15.07
CA ILE A 122 -3.67 9.44 14.03
C ILE A 122 -4.56 9.05 12.83
N ALA A 123 -4.51 7.78 12.39
CA ALA A 123 -5.34 7.32 11.27
C ALA A 123 -6.83 7.50 11.55
N ARG A 124 -7.30 7.14 12.74
CA ARG A 124 -8.70 7.34 13.15
C ARG A 124 -9.11 8.82 13.19
N GLN A 125 -8.21 9.70 13.66
CA GLN A 125 -8.45 11.13 13.61
C GLN A 125 -8.59 11.62 12.16
N LEU A 126 -7.66 11.25 11.28
CA LEU A 126 -7.68 11.62 9.87
C LEU A 126 -8.91 11.06 9.15
N MET A 127 -9.36 9.85 9.48
CA MET A 127 -10.61 9.29 8.94
C MET A 127 -11.80 10.20 9.29
N THR A 128 -11.89 10.63 10.54
CA THR A 128 -12.96 11.56 10.97
C THR A 128 -12.89 12.88 10.23
N GLU A 129 -11.71 13.47 10.09
CA GLU A 129 -11.49 14.73 9.38
C GLU A 129 -11.83 14.64 7.88
N ARG A 130 -11.61 13.48 7.26
CA ARG A 130 -11.83 13.24 5.82
C ARG A 130 -13.20 12.63 5.51
N GLY A 131 -13.99 12.28 6.53
CA GLY A 131 -15.29 11.61 6.36
C GLY A 131 -15.17 10.20 5.80
N LEU A 132 -14.07 9.49 6.13
CA LEU A 132 -13.83 8.11 5.73
C LEU A 132 -14.46 7.15 6.75
N ASP A 133 -15.11 6.09 6.25
CA ASP A 133 -15.77 5.09 7.09
C ASP A 133 -15.42 3.66 6.63
N PHE A 134 -14.44 3.08 7.30
CA PHE A 134 -14.06 1.67 7.16
C PHE A 134 -13.39 1.17 8.45
N PRO A 135 -13.45 -0.14 8.75
CA PRO A 135 -12.78 -0.71 9.91
C PRO A 135 -11.26 -0.55 9.84
N LEU A 136 -10.68 0.03 10.91
CA LEU A 136 -9.23 0.20 11.06
C LEU A 136 -8.81 -0.12 12.48
N GLU A 137 -7.82 -0.98 12.64
CA GLU A 137 -7.29 -1.41 13.92
C GLU A 137 -5.78 -1.66 13.89
N GLY A 138 -5.14 -1.44 15.02
CA GLY A 138 -3.74 -1.71 15.31
C GLY A 138 -3.43 -1.38 16.78
N PRO A 139 -2.35 -1.96 17.32
CA PRO A 139 -1.47 -2.94 16.68
C PRO A 139 -2.09 -4.34 16.63
N LEU A 140 -1.85 -5.04 15.53
CA LEU A 140 -2.23 -6.44 15.35
C LEU A 140 -1.04 -7.26 14.82
N GLN A 141 -0.87 -8.48 15.32
CA GLN A 141 0.02 -9.45 14.69
C GLN A 141 -0.57 -9.96 13.38
N TYR A 142 0.27 -10.39 12.45
CA TYR A 142 -0.16 -10.86 11.14
C TYR A 142 -1.15 -12.04 11.24
N ASP A 143 -0.86 -13.01 12.11
CA ASP A 143 -1.72 -14.18 12.35
C ASP A 143 -3.10 -13.76 12.89
N ALA A 144 -3.12 -12.84 13.87
CA ALA A 144 -4.38 -12.32 14.43
C ALA A 144 -5.17 -11.51 13.41
N ALA A 145 -4.52 -10.78 12.51
CA ALA A 145 -5.19 -10.02 11.44
C ALA A 145 -5.77 -10.94 10.34
N PHE A 146 -5.10 -12.07 10.05
CA PHE A 146 -5.39 -12.92 8.91
C PHE A 146 -6.29 -14.12 9.24
N ASP A 147 -6.07 -14.77 10.39
CA ASP A 147 -6.68 -16.05 10.77
C ASP A 147 -7.84 -15.85 11.75
N PRO A 148 -9.08 -16.27 11.39
CA PRO A 148 -10.24 -16.11 12.27
C PRO A 148 -10.15 -16.89 13.60
N GLU A 149 -9.48 -18.06 13.61
CA GLU A 149 -9.34 -18.85 14.84
C GLU A 149 -8.37 -18.14 15.81
N VAL A 150 -7.26 -17.60 15.30
CA VAL A 150 -6.33 -16.80 16.10
C VAL A 150 -6.98 -15.50 16.58
N ALA A 151 -7.75 -14.85 15.72
CA ALA A 151 -8.50 -13.63 16.06
C ALA A 151 -9.48 -13.87 17.20
N ALA A 152 -10.22 -14.98 17.18
CA ALA A 152 -11.16 -15.34 18.23
C ALA A 152 -10.50 -15.49 19.61
N LEU A 153 -9.21 -15.85 19.64
CA LEU A 153 -8.45 -15.98 20.89
C LEU A 153 -7.81 -14.65 21.33
N LYS A 154 -7.22 -13.90 20.37
CA LYS A 154 -6.41 -12.71 20.66
C LYS A 154 -7.21 -11.40 20.67
N SER A 155 -8.26 -11.29 19.86
CA SER A 155 -9.06 -10.07 19.66
C SER A 155 -10.53 -10.39 19.30
N PRO A 156 -11.29 -11.06 20.17
CA PRO A 156 -12.61 -11.61 19.85
C PRO A 156 -13.68 -10.57 19.49
N HIS A 157 -13.46 -9.30 19.80
CA HIS A 157 -14.41 -8.21 19.52
C HIS A 157 -13.91 -7.25 18.42
N SER A 158 -12.82 -7.58 17.77
CA SER A 158 -12.23 -6.77 16.71
C SER A 158 -13.08 -6.82 15.42
N PRO A 159 -13.36 -5.67 14.79
CA PRO A 159 -14.00 -5.63 13.48
C PRO A 159 -13.03 -5.90 12.33
N VAL A 160 -11.74 -6.09 12.62
CA VAL A 160 -10.65 -6.25 11.63
C VAL A 160 -9.95 -7.59 11.78
N ALA A 161 -9.67 -8.04 13.03
CA ALA A 161 -8.93 -9.28 13.27
C ALA A 161 -9.64 -10.48 12.62
N GLY A 162 -8.86 -11.37 12.02
CA GLY A 162 -9.30 -12.56 11.32
C GLY A 162 -9.94 -12.33 9.95
N GLN A 163 -10.20 -11.08 9.59
CA GLN A 163 -10.86 -10.71 8.34
C GLN A 163 -10.22 -9.48 7.66
N ALA A 164 -9.01 -9.12 8.05
CA ALA A 164 -8.28 -8.02 7.43
C ALA A 164 -8.10 -8.25 5.93
N THR A 165 -8.25 -7.20 5.16
CA THR A 165 -8.05 -7.19 3.70
C THR A 165 -6.91 -6.25 3.30
N VAL A 166 -6.58 -5.29 4.15
CA VAL A 166 -5.47 -4.33 3.97
C VAL A 166 -4.52 -4.47 5.14
N PHE A 167 -3.28 -4.84 4.86
CA PHE A 167 -2.22 -5.10 5.83
C PHE A 167 -1.15 -4.02 5.71
N ILE A 168 -0.96 -3.22 6.77
CA ILE A 168 -0.01 -2.11 6.81
C ILE A 168 1.19 -2.49 7.64
N PHE A 169 2.35 -2.54 7.00
CA PHE A 169 3.61 -2.93 7.63
C PHE A 169 4.31 -1.72 8.26
N PRO A 170 4.90 -1.88 9.45
CA PRO A 170 5.49 -0.77 10.20
C PRO A 170 6.76 -0.20 9.57
N ASP A 171 7.40 -0.96 8.70
CA ASP A 171 8.62 -0.59 7.99
C ASP A 171 8.81 -1.42 6.72
N LEU A 172 9.72 -0.96 5.85
CA LEU A 172 9.99 -1.59 4.56
C LEU A 172 10.62 -2.98 4.68
N ASN A 173 11.46 -3.23 5.69
CA ASN A 173 12.06 -4.56 5.87
C ASN A 173 10.96 -5.59 6.12
N THR A 174 10.01 -5.26 7.01
CA THR A 174 8.87 -6.12 7.31
C THR A 174 7.98 -6.31 6.09
N GLY A 175 7.57 -5.23 5.44
CA GLY A 175 6.68 -5.29 4.27
C GLY A 175 7.28 -6.03 3.07
N ASN A 176 8.51 -5.67 2.69
CA ASN A 176 9.18 -6.24 1.53
C ASN A 176 9.47 -7.75 1.69
N ASN A 177 9.93 -8.17 2.87
CA ASN A 177 10.20 -9.58 3.12
C ASN A 177 8.89 -10.38 3.25
N THR A 178 7.86 -9.81 3.89
CA THR A 178 6.58 -10.52 4.10
C THR A 178 5.85 -10.77 2.78
N TYR A 179 5.71 -9.75 1.89
CA TYR A 179 5.01 -10.01 0.63
C TYR A 179 5.73 -11.06 -0.22
N LYS A 180 7.07 -11.05 -0.25
CA LYS A 180 7.87 -12.05 -0.97
C LYS A 180 7.73 -13.44 -0.35
N ALA A 181 7.74 -13.53 0.97
CA ALA A 181 7.54 -14.80 1.68
C ALA A 181 6.16 -15.38 1.38
N VAL A 182 5.10 -14.58 1.48
CA VAL A 182 3.73 -15.01 1.15
C VAL A 182 3.62 -15.39 -0.33
N GLN A 183 4.16 -14.57 -1.24
CA GLN A 183 4.17 -14.87 -2.68
C GLN A 183 4.77 -16.25 -2.96
N ARG A 184 5.93 -16.54 -2.37
CA ARG A 184 6.66 -17.79 -2.63
C ARG A 184 6.10 -18.99 -1.88
N ALA A 185 5.76 -18.83 -0.58
CA ALA A 185 5.28 -19.93 0.25
C ALA A 185 3.83 -20.34 -0.07
N ALA A 186 2.97 -19.38 -0.38
CA ALA A 186 1.56 -19.64 -0.72
C ALA A 186 1.31 -19.74 -2.23
N ASN A 187 2.35 -19.64 -3.08
CA ASN A 187 2.22 -19.56 -4.54
C ASN A 187 1.21 -18.48 -4.98
N ALA A 188 1.21 -17.36 -4.27
CA ALA A 188 0.32 -16.24 -4.53
C ALA A 188 0.82 -15.40 -5.71
N VAL A 189 -0.11 -14.78 -6.46
CA VAL A 189 0.23 -13.76 -7.44
C VAL A 189 0.34 -12.43 -6.71
N ALA A 190 1.49 -11.76 -6.81
CA ALA A 190 1.72 -10.42 -6.27
C ALA A 190 1.75 -9.42 -7.43
N MET A 191 0.74 -8.57 -7.54
CA MET A 191 0.66 -7.52 -8.56
C MET A 191 1.05 -6.18 -7.94
N GLY A 192 2.06 -5.53 -8.50
CA GLY A 192 2.60 -4.27 -7.98
C GLY A 192 4.12 -4.16 -8.17
N PRO A 193 4.77 -3.13 -7.56
CA PRO A 193 4.14 -2.15 -6.67
C PRO A 193 3.24 -1.16 -7.41
N VAL A 194 2.06 -0.93 -6.86
CA VAL A 194 1.17 0.14 -7.29
C VAL A 194 1.45 1.36 -6.42
N LEU A 195 1.88 2.46 -7.02
CA LEU A 195 2.14 3.70 -6.28
C LEU A 195 0.84 4.42 -5.93
N GLN A 196 0.81 4.97 -4.75
CA GLN A 196 -0.34 5.68 -4.20
C GLN A 196 0.06 7.03 -3.61
N GLY A 197 -0.91 7.95 -3.49
CA GLY A 197 -0.66 9.28 -3.00
C GLY A 197 -0.25 10.31 -4.07
N LEU A 198 -0.02 9.91 -5.33
CA LEU A 198 0.25 10.83 -6.44
C LEU A 198 -1.04 11.40 -7.04
N ASN A 199 -0.99 12.62 -7.57
CA ASN A 199 -2.12 13.26 -8.26
C ASN A 199 -2.57 12.52 -9.54
N LYS A 200 -1.66 11.80 -10.19
CA LYS A 200 -1.93 10.98 -11.39
C LYS A 200 -1.17 9.66 -11.31
N PRO A 201 -1.66 8.60 -11.95
CA PRO A 201 -1.06 7.28 -11.88
C PRO A 201 0.32 7.25 -12.54
N VAL A 202 1.33 6.93 -11.76
CA VAL A 202 2.67 6.56 -12.24
C VAL A 202 3.07 5.33 -11.46
N ASN A 203 3.30 4.21 -12.13
CA ASN A 203 3.64 2.95 -11.48
C ASN A 203 5.00 2.43 -11.93
N ASP A 204 5.68 1.74 -11.02
CA ASP A 204 7.01 1.18 -11.19
C ASP A 204 6.96 -0.32 -11.43
N LEU A 205 7.88 -0.81 -12.24
CA LEU A 205 8.10 -2.24 -12.48
C LEU A 205 9.46 -2.66 -11.91
N SER A 206 9.52 -3.87 -11.38
CA SER A 206 10.80 -4.49 -11.05
C SER A 206 11.63 -4.70 -12.33
N ARG A 207 12.94 -4.56 -12.23
CA ARG A 207 13.88 -4.95 -13.32
C ARG A 207 13.85 -6.45 -13.65
N GLY A 208 13.29 -7.25 -12.76
CA GLY A 208 13.05 -8.68 -12.99
C GLY A 208 11.60 -9.00 -13.32
N CYS A 209 10.80 -8.03 -13.79
CA CYS A 209 9.40 -8.24 -14.13
C CYS A 209 9.24 -9.17 -15.34
N THR A 210 8.21 -9.99 -15.29
CA THR A 210 7.75 -10.82 -16.41
C THR A 210 6.81 -10.02 -17.31
N VAL A 211 6.51 -10.55 -18.50
CA VAL A 211 5.50 -9.96 -19.39
C VAL A 211 4.15 -9.86 -18.68
N LYS A 212 3.81 -10.86 -17.85
CA LYS A 212 2.58 -10.84 -17.05
C LYS A 212 2.55 -9.68 -16.07
N ASP A 213 3.64 -9.43 -15.35
CA ASP A 213 3.73 -8.32 -14.40
C ASP A 213 3.53 -6.97 -15.11
N ILE A 214 4.06 -6.81 -16.34
CA ILE A 214 3.87 -5.61 -17.14
C ILE A 214 2.39 -5.43 -17.49
N VAL A 215 1.74 -6.47 -18.00
CA VAL A 215 0.31 -6.44 -18.38
C VAL A 215 -0.55 -6.12 -17.15
N ASP A 216 -0.31 -6.80 -16.03
CA ASP A 216 -1.05 -6.60 -14.78
C ASP A 216 -0.88 -5.13 -14.29
N THR A 217 0.35 -4.60 -14.30
CA THR A 217 0.62 -3.22 -13.84
C THR A 217 -0.02 -2.18 -14.76
N VAL A 218 -0.02 -2.41 -16.08
CA VAL A 218 -0.71 -1.53 -17.04
C VAL A 218 -2.22 -1.54 -16.79
N ALA A 219 -2.82 -2.70 -16.55
CA ALA A 219 -4.25 -2.81 -16.23
C ALA A 219 -4.60 -2.09 -14.92
N LEU A 220 -3.80 -2.28 -13.86
CA LEU A 220 -3.98 -1.57 -12.59
C LEU A 220 -3.84 -0.05 -12.76
N THR A 221 -2.86 0.41 -13.55
CA THR A 221 -2.67 1.84 -13.85
C THR A 221 -3.86 2.44 -14.59
N ALA A 222 -4.44 1.68 -15.54
CA ALA A 222 -5.63 2.11 -16.26
C ALA A 222 -6.86 2.23 -15.34
N ILE A 223 -7.03 1.29 -14.40
CA ILE A 223 -8.10 1.37 -13.39
C ILE A 223 -7.92 2.60 -12.50
N GLN A 224 -6.70 2.86 -12.01
CA GLN A 224 -6.41 4.09 -11.24
C GLN A 224 -6.78 5.36 -12.03
N ALA A 225 -6.43 5.40 -13.32
CA ALA A 225 -6.69 6.56 -14.17
C ALA A 225 -8.19 6.81 -14.39
N GLN A 226 -9.01 5.78 -14.43
CA GLN A 226 -10.47 5.90 -14.57
C GLN A 226 -11.13 6.54 -13.34
N GLN A 227 -10.57 6.36 -12.16
CA GLN A 227 -11.11 6.94 -10.91
C GLN A 227 -10.76 8.42 -10.72
N LEU A 228 -9.90 8.98 -11.57
CA LEU A 228 -9.50 10.39 -11.54
C LEU A 228 -10.26 11.25 -12.58
N LYS A 229 -11.13 10.65 -13.36
CA LYS A 229 -12.04 11.29 -14.32
C LYS A 229 -13.40 11.51 -13.70
#